data_e5bdafaad444f5a5102c857a14f8cfee
#
_entry.id   e5bdafaad444f5a5102c857a14f8cfee
#
_cell.length_a   1.000
_cell.length_b   1.000
_cell.length_c   1.000
_cell.angle_alpha   90.00
_cell.angle_beta   90.00
_cell.angle_gamma   90.00
#
_symmetry.space_group_name_H-M   'P 1'
#
loop_
_entity.id
_entity.type
_entity.pdbx_description
1 polymer ?
#
loop_
_entity_poly.entity_id
_entity_poly.type
_entity_poly.pdbx_seq_one_letter_code
_entity_poly.pdbx_strand_id
1 'polypeptide(L)'
;MEKMTLLQSITNAMDIACATDQSTVIFGEDVAFGGVFRCTVGLQEKYGKDRVFNTPLCEQGIAGFGIGLAAAGATAIAEIQFGDYIFPAFDQIVNEGAKFRYRSGNLFDCGSLTLRATWGAVGHGALYHSQSPEAYFAHTPGLKVVIPRGPAMAKGLLLSCIRDKNPCIFFEPKILYR
;
A
#
# COMPACT_ATOMS: atom_id res chain seq x y z
N MET A 1 4.93 24.80 9.20
CA MET A 1 4.47 23.44 8.90
C MET A 1 2.95 23.49 8.74
N GLU A 2 2.45 23.04 7.61
CA GLU A 2 1.02 22.93 7.36
C GLU A 2 0.41 21.83 8.25
N LYS A 3 -0.75 22.11 8.87
CA LYS A 3 -1.47 21.11 9.65
C LYS A 3 -2.22 20.20 8.69
N MET A 4 -1.99 18.90 8.78
CA MET A 4 -2.65 17.88 7.97
C MET A 4 -3.24 16.79 8.87
N THR A 5 -4.36 16.20 8.45
CA THR A 5 -4.83 14.94 9.01
C THR A 5 -3.93 13.79 8.54
N LEU A 6 -4.05 12.62 9.15
CA LEU A 6 -3.31 11.43 8.71
C LEU A 6 -3.68 11.06 7.27
N LEU A 7 -4.95 11.13 6.92
CA LEU A 7 -5.45 10.91 5.55
C LEU A 7 -4.77 11.85 4.55
N GLN A 8 -4.79 13.17 4.82
CA GLN A 8 -4.14 14.16 3.95
C GLN A 8 -2.65 13.93 3.79
N SER A 9 -1.99 13.47 4.85
CA SER A 9 -0.56 13.15 4.84
C SER A 9 -0.23 11.95 3.96
N ILE A 10 -1.10 10.93 3.95
CA ILE A 10 -1.01 9.76 3.07
C ILE A 10 -1.20 10.17 1.61
N THR A 11 -2.27 10.94 1.32
CA THR A 11 -2.51 11.48 -0.03
C THR A 11 -1.32 12.29 -0.53
N ASN A 12 -0.80 13.17 0.31
CA ASN A 12 0.35 14.01 -0.03
C ASN A 12 1.64 13.21 -0.26
N ALA A 13 1.86 12.13 0.49
CA ALA A 13 3.01 11.24 0.24
C ALA A 13 2.92 10.57 -1.13
N MET A 14 1.74 10.08 -1.51
CA MET A 14 1.51 9.49 -2.83
C MET A 14 1.62 10.52 -3.95
N ASP A 15 1.13 11.74 -3.73
CA ASP A 15 1.27 12.86 -4.66
C ASP A 15 2.75 13.17 -4.94
N ILE A 16 3.56 13.25 -3.89
CA ILE A 16 5.01 13.43 -4.02
C ILE A 16 5.66 12.28 -4.78
N ALA A 17 5.30 11.03 -4.48
CA ALA A 17 5.84 9.87 -5.18
C ALA A 17 5.54 9.95 -6.68
N CYS A 18 4.30 10.20 -7.07
CA CYS A 18 3.92 10.35 -8.47
C CYS A 18 4.59 11.54 -9.16
N ALA A 19 4.79 12.65 -8.45
CA ALA A 19 5.44 13.84 -9.00
C ALA A 19 6.94 13.65 -9.23
N THR A 20 7.60 12.83 -8.39
CA THR A 20 9.06 12.65 -8.42
C THR A 20 9.51 11.41 -9.16
N ASP A 21 8.63 10.47 -9.42
CA ASP A 21 8.95 9.22 -10.13
C ASP A 21 7.83 8.88 -11.13
N GLN A 22 8.17 8.96 -12.41
CA GLN A 22 7.25 8.69 -13.52
C GLN A 22 6.81 7.22 -13.61
N SER A 23 7.56 6.30 -13.01
CA SER A 23 7.23 4.88 -12.97
C SER A 23 6.23 4.54 -11.86
N THR A 24 5.88 5.50 -10.97
CA THR A 24 4.93 5.28 -9.88
C THR A 24 3.53 5.02 -10.40
N VAL A 25 2.95 3.89 -9.99
CA VAL A 25 1.59 3.47 -10.31
C VAL A 25 0.82 3.20 -9.02
N ILE A 26 -0.39 3.75 -8.90
CA ILE A 26 -1.30 3.57 -7.76
C ILE A 26 -2.53 2.84 -8.25
N PHE A 27 -2.86 1.71 -7.65
CA PHE A 27 -3.97 0.87 -8.08
C PHE A 27 -4.60 0.12 -6.91
N GLY A 28 -5.83 -0.30 -7.10
CA GLY A 28 -6.64 -1.03 -6.13
C GLY A 28 -8.10 -0.82 -6.39
N GLU A 29 -8.94 -1.33 -5.52
CA GLU A 29 -10.39 -1.15 -5.61
C GLU A 29 -10.75 0.32 -5.35
N ASP A 30 -11.60 0.90 -6.20
CA ASP A 30 -12.12 2.27 -6.05
C ASP A 30 -11.08 3.41 -6.00
N VAL A 31 -9.81 3.11 -6.25
CA VAL A 31 -8.69 4.07 -6.18
C VAL A 31 -8.89 5.25 -7.14
N ALA A 32 -9.49 5.00 -8.31
CA ALA A 32 -9.67 6.02 -9.33
C ALA A 32 -10.55 7.20 -8.88
N PHE A 33 -11.61 6.94 -8.10
CA PHE A 33 -12.46 8.00 -7.59
C PHE A 33 -12.01 8.55 -6.21
N GLY A 34 -10.94 8.01 -5.66
CA GLY A 34 -10.37 8.46 -4.39
C GLY A 34 -10.30 7.44 -3.29
N GLY A 35 -10.76 6.21 -3.53
CA GLY A 35 -10.82 5.14 -2.54
C GLY A 35 -11.97 5.32 -1.54
N VAL A 36 -12.37 4.25 -0.89
CA VAL A 36 -13.44 4.25 0.13
C VAL A 36 -13.11 5.18 1.29
N PHE A 37 -11.87 5.23 1.70
CA PHE A 37 -11.38 6.12 2.76
C PHE A 37 -10.85 7.47 2.27
N ARG A 38 -10.95 7.75 0.96
CA ARG A 38 -10.62 9.04 0.35
C ARG A 38 -9.13 9.39 0.34
N CYS A 39 -8.25 8.40 0.45
CA CYS A 39 -6.80 8.63 0.46
C CYS A 39 -6.20 8.93 -0.92
N THR A 40 -6.90 8.64 -2.03
CA THR A 40 -6.42 8.84 -3.40
C THR A 40 -7.18 9.91 -4.18
N VAL A 41 -7.98 10.73 -3.49
CA VAL A 41 -8.78 11.80 -4.12
C VAL A 41 -7.91 12.73 -4.95
N GLY A 42 -8.34 12.99 -6.19
CA GLY A 42 -7.67 13.93 -7.12
C GLY A 42 -6.41 13.36 -7.79
N LEU A 43 -5.89 12.21 -7.36
CA LEU A 43 -4.65 11.67 -7.93
C LEU A 43 -4.83 11.18 -9.37
N GLN A 44 -5.96 10.56 -9.71
CA GLN A 44 -6.21 10.15 -11.11
C GLN A 44 -6.37 11.36 -12.03
N GLU A 45 -7.06 12.41 -11.60
CA GLU A 45 -7.21 13.64 -12.38
C GLU A 45 -5.86 14.29 -12.67
N LYS A 46 -4.96 14.23 -11.71
CA LYS A 46 -3.63 14.85 -11.79
C LYS A 46 -2.63 14.03 -12.60
N TYR A 47 -2.63 12.71 -12.46
CA TYR A 47 -1.58 11.83 -13.02
C TYR A 47 -2.05 10.91 -14.15
N GLY A 48 -3.35 10.88 -14.42
CA GLY A 48 -3.92 10.11 -15.52
C GLY A 48 -4.27 8.66 -15.14
N LYS A 49 -5.07 8.06 -16.03
CA LYS A 49 -5.63 6.70 -15.84
C LYS A 49 -4.58 5.59 -15.96
N ASP A 50 -3.48 5.84 -16.63
CA ASP A 50 -2.41 4.86 -16.78
C ASP A 50 -1.57 4.72 -15.50
N ARG A 51 -1.65 5.70 -14.63
CA ARG A 51 -0.87 5.73 -13.39
C ARG A 51 -1.71 5.59 -12.12
N VAL A 52 -3.00 5.94 -12.17
CA VAL A 52 -3.92 5.81 -11.03
C VAL A 52 -5.21 5.19 -11.53
N PHE A 53 -5.49 3.93 -11.17
CA PHE A 53 -6.61 3.20 -11.75
C PHE A 53 -7.22 2.16 -10.81
N ASN A 54 -8.47 1.80 -11.10
CA ASN A 54 -9.17 0.73 -10.42
C ASN A 54 -8.74 -0.64 -10.92
N THR A 55 -8.75 -1.60 -10.00
CA THR A 55 -8.66 -3.02 -10.29
C THR A 55 -10.04 -3.68 -10.07
N PRO A 56 -10.25 -4.90 -10.58
CA PRO A 56 -11.31 -5.77 -10.07
C PRO A 56 -11.16 -6.01 -8.56
N LEU A 57 -12.25 -6.40 -7.90
CA LEU A 57 -12.30 -6.83 -6.51
C LEU A 57 -11.64 -8.21 -6.38
N CYS A 58 -10.32 -8.22 -6.26
CA CYS A 58 -9.52 -9.43 -6.16
C CYS A 58 -8.17 -9.10 -5.51
N GLU A 59 -8.07 -9.17 -4.20
CA GLU A 59 -6.87 -8.76 -3.46
C GLU A 59 -5.67 -9.65 -3.77
N GLN A 60 -5.91 -10.94 -4.06
CA GLN A 60 -4.88 -11.85 -4.58
C GLN A 60 -4.28 -11.30 -5.88
N GLY A 61 -5.13 -10.91 -6.83
CA GLY A 61 -4.72 -10.33 -8.10
C GLY A 61 -4.02 -8.98 -7.94
N ILE A 62 -4.51 -8.14 -7.02
CA ILE A 62 -3.90 -6.82 -6.70
C ILE A 62 -2.46 -7.01 -6.23
N ALA A 63 -2.24 -7.90 -5.26
CA ALA A 63 -0.89 -8.17 -4.75
C ALA A 63 0.01 -8.80 -5.81
N GLY A 64 -0.47 -9.79 -6.56
CA GLY A 64 0.29 -10.44 -7.63
C GLY A 64 0.68 -9.47 -8.75
N PHE A 65 -0.25 -8.61 -9.17
CA PHE A 65 0.02 -7.57 -10.14
C PHE A 65 1.07 -6.56 -9.63
N GLY A 66 0.97 -6.17 -8.35
CA GLY A 66 1.95 -5.28 -7.72
C GLY A 66 3.36 -5.87 -7.68
N ILE A 67 3.49 -7.16 -7.37
CA ILE A 67 4.77 -7.88 -7.41
C ILE A 67 5.33 -7.87 -8.83
N GLY A 68 4.51 -8.17 -9.84
CA GLY A 68 4.90 -8.16 -11.24
C GLY A 68 5.35 -6.79 -11.73
N LEU A 69 4.60 -5.72 -11.39
CA LEU A 69 4.96 -4.34 -11.71
C LEU A 69 6.29 -3.94 -11.09
N ALA A 70 6.49 -4.21 -9.80
CA ALA A 70 7.73 -3.89 -9.12
C ALA A 70 8.92 -4.67 -9.69
N ALA A 71 8.73 -5.96 -9.98
CA ALA A 71 9.76 -6.78 -10.62
C ALA A 71 10.11 -6.31 -12.05
N ALA A 72 9.15 -5.69 -12.74
CA ALA A 72 9.37 -5.05 -14.04
C ALA A 72 10.01 -3.66 -13.95
N GLY A 73 10.28 -3.16 -12.75
CA GLY A 73 10.98 -1.90 -12.51
C GLY A 73 10.11 -0.68 -12.22
N ALA A 74 8.80 -0.85 -12.10
CA ALA A 74 7.91 0.23 -11.70
C ALA A 74 7.87 0.40 -10.18
N THR A 75 7.51 1.59 -9.71
CA THR A 75 7.17 1.84 -8.31
C THR A 75 5.69 1.57 -8.11
N ALA A 76 5.36 0.46 -7.46
CA ALA A 76 4.00 -0.05 -7.30
C ALA A 76 3.42 0.29 -5.92
N ILE A 77 2.32 1.04 -5.90
CA ILE A 77 1.56 1.35 -4.69
C ILE A 77 0.19 0.67 -4.84
N ALA A 78 0.03 -0.46 -4.19
CA ALA A 78 -1.20 -1.25 -4.23
C ALA A 78 -2.06 -0.95 -2.99
N GLU A 79 -3.34 -0.64 -3.18
CA GLU A 79 -4.29 -0.48 -2.08
C GLU A 79 -5.11 -1.74 -1.89
N ILE A 80 -5.05 -2.30 -0.70
CA ILE A 80 -5.99 -3.27 -0.18
C ILE A 80 -7.01 -2.49 0.66
N GLN A 81 -8.24 -2.42 0.21
CA GLN A 81 -9.27 -1.52 0.72
C GLN A 81 -9.52 -1.69 2.23
N PHE A 82 -9.55 -2.94 2.70
CA PHE A 82 -9.62 -3.29 4.12
C PHE A 82 -8.52 -4.29 4.48
N GLY A 83 -7.85 -4.07 5.61
CA GLY A 83 -6.84 -4.99 6.12
C GLY A 83 -7.38 -6.40 6.38
N ASP A 84 -8.66 -6.51 6.67
CA ASP A 84 -9.38 -7.79 6.81
C ASP A 84 -9.35 -8.64 5.52
N TYR A 85 -9.28 -7.99 4.36
CA TYR A 85 -9.26 -8.65 3.06
C TYR A 85 -7.85 -8.79 2.46
N ILE A 86 -6.81 -8.56 3.26
CA ILE A 86 -5.44 -8.87 2.84
C ILE A 86 -5.17 -10.38 2.82
N PHE A 87 -5.96 -11.17 3.54
CA PHE A 87 -5.76 -12.62 3.64
C PHE A 87 -5.87 -13.38 2.32
N PRO A 88 -6.77 -13.06 1.37
CA PRO A 88 -6.75 -13.68 0.04
C PRO A 88 -5.43 -13.48 -0.71
N ALA A 89 -4.70 -12.41 -0.40
CA ALA A 89 -3.39 -12.10 -0.97
C ALA A 89 -2.20 -12.65 -0.15
N PHE A 90 -2.46 -13.39 0.92
CA PHE A 90 -1.43 -13.82 1.87
C PHE A 90 -0.32 -14.62 1.19
N ASP A 91 -0.68 -15.57 0.35
CA ASP A 91 0.28 -16.40 -0.39
C ASP A 91 1.20 -15.55 -1.28
N GLN A 92 0.64 -14.65 -2.07
CA GLN A 92 1.41 -13.75 -2.94
C GLN A 92 2.40 -12.89 -2.15
N ILE A 93 1.97 -12.38 -1.01
CA ILE A 93 2.80 -11.53 -0.17
C ILE A 93 3.93 -12.33 0.50
N VAL A 94 3.58 -13.46 1.14
CA VAL A 94 4.49 -14.24 1.98
C VAL A 94 5.38 -15.18 1.17
N ASN A 95 4.83 -15.86 0.16
CA ASN A 95 5.56 -16.86 -0.61
C ASN A 95 6.18 -16.29 -1.88
N GLU A 96 5.64 -15.23 -2.45
CA GLU A 96 6.22 -14.60 -3.64
C GLU A 96 6.97 -13.31 -3.28
N GLY A 97 6.28 -12.26 -2.82
CA GLY A 97 6.89 -10.95 -2.56
C GLY A 97 8.06 -11.02 -1.59
N ALA A 98 7.85 -11.61 -0.42
CA ALA A 98 8.87 -11.70 0.62
C ALA A 98 10.11 -12.52 0.21
N LYS A 99 9.92 -13.54 -0.62
CA LYS A 99 10.99 -14.50 -0.98
C LYS A 99 11.63 -14.19 -2.35
N PHE A 100 11.09 -13.28 -3.13
CA PHE A 100 11.48 -13.05 -4.52
C PHE A 100 12.98 -12.79 -4.68
N ARG A 101 13.54 -11.90 -3.91
CA ARG A 101 14.97 -11.58 -3.91
C ARG A 101 15.82 -12.77 -3.48
N TYR A 102 15.49 -13.40 -2.36
CA TYR A 102 16.26 -14.52 -1.83
C TYR A 102 16.24 -15.74 -2.78
N ARG A 103 15.05 -16.10 -3.26
CA ARG A 103 14.86 -17.23 -4.17
C ARG A 103 15.60 -17.09 -5.49
N SER A 104 15.72 -15.87 -5.99
CA SER A 104 16.45 -15.58 -7.23
C SER A 104 17.96 -15.38 -7.05
N GLY A 105 18.50 -15.53 -5.83
CA GLY A 105 19.91 -15.22 -5.56
C GLY A 105 20.24 -13.74 -5.78
N ASN A 106 19.30 -12.83 -5.51
CA ASN A 106 19.39 -11.40 -5.73
C ASN A 106 19.49 -10.99 -7.23
N LEU A 107 19.10 -11.86 -8.14
CA LEU A 107 19.01 -11.51 -9.57
C LEU A 107 17.78 -10.66 -9.88
N PHE A 108 16.71 -10.86 -9.13
CA PHE A 108 15.45 -10.13 -9.24
C PHE A 108 14.96 -9.69 -7.87
N ASP A 109 14.20 -8.61 -7.83
CA ASP A 109 13.48 -8.17 -6.63
C ASP A 109 12.14 -7.54 -7.01
N CYS A 110 11.28 -7.39 -6.01
CA CYS A 110 10.07 -6.58 -6.10
C CYS A 110 10.12 -5.46 -5.04
N GLY A 111 11.27 -4.86 -4.88
CA GLY A 111 11.56 -3.88 -3.80
C GLY A 111 10.79 -2.63 -3.98
N SER A 112 10.30 -2.15 -4.99
CA SER A 112 9.51 -0.92 -5.07
C SER A 112 8.00 -1.19 -4.93
N LEU A 113 7.62 -2.25 -4.19
CA LEU A 113 6.25 -2.59 -3.87
C LEU A 113 5.88 -2.07 -2.47
N THR A 114 4.85 -1.24 -2.39
CA THR A 114 4.19 -0.86 -1.15
C THR A 114 2.73 -1.29 -1.19
N LEU A 115 2.36 -2.20 -0.32
CA LEU A 115 0.98 -2.58 -0.09
C LEU A 115 0.42 -1.70 1.02
N ARG A 116 -0.58 -0.88 0.72
CA ARG A 116 -1.31 -0.08 1.70
C ARG A 116 -2.58 -0.81 2.08
N ALA A 117 -2.87 -0.91 3.35
CA ALA A 117 -4.11 -1.49 3.83
C ALA A 117 -4.58 -0.74 5.09
N THR A 118 -5.87 -0.72 5.33
CA THR A 118 -6.40 -0.17 6.59
C THR A 118 -6.10 -1.10 7.76
N TRP A 119 -6.10 -0.56 8.96
CA TRP A 119 -5.78 -1.29 10.18
C TRP A 119 -6.74 -0.93 11.30
N GLY A 120 -7.13 -1.93 12.09
CA GLY A 120 -7.89 -1.76 13.31
C GLY A 120 -9.35 -1.38 13.09
N ALA A 121 -10.03 -1.07 14.18
CA ALA A 121 -11.43 -0.71 14.19
C ALA A 121 -11.67 0.80 14.03
N VAL A 122 -12.80 1.13 13.42
CA VAL A 122 -13.42 2.44 13.50
C VAL A 122 -14.94 2.23 13.46
N GLY A 123 -15.68 2.81 14.40
CA GLY A 123 -17.11 2.54 14.52
C GLY A 123 -17.40 1.07 14.87
N HIS A 124 -18.40 0.48 14.21
CA HIS A 124 -18.88 -0.87 14.46
C HIS A 124 -18.72 -1.77 13.22
N GLY A 125 -17.48 -1.88 12.70
CA GLY A 125 -17.19 -2.69 11.51
C GLY A 125 -17.27 -4.22 11.73
N ALA A 126 -17.41 -4.67 12.96
CA ALA A 126 -17.51 -6.06 13.38
C ALA A 126 -16.34 -6.93 12.86
N LEU A 127 -16.61 -8.20 12.55
CA LEU A 127 -15.59 -9.23 12.31
C LEU A 127 -14.71 -8.98 11.06
N TYR A 128 -15.28 -8.39 10.02
CA TYR A 128 -14.61 -8.28 8.72
C TYR A 128 -14.15 -6.86 8.35
N HIS A 129 -14.24 -5.92 9.31
CA HIS A 129 -13.83 -4.54 9.08
C HIS A 129 -13.08 -3.93 10.29
N SER A 130 -12.52 -4.78 11.16
CA SER A 130 -11.93 -4.32 12.42
C SER A 130 -10.64 -5.05 12.80
N GLN A 131 -10.11 -5.90 11.93
CA GLN A 131 -8.95 -6.73 12.26
C GLN A 131 -7.63 -5.95 12.20
N SER A 132 -6.63 -6.50 12.88
CA SER A 132 -5.26 -5.99 12.96
C SER A 132 -4.30 -7.12 12.55
N PRO A 133 -4.04 -7.28 11.23
CA PRO A 133 -3.35 -8.46 10.71
C PRO A 133 -1.82 -8.38 10.73
N GLU A 134 -1.24 -7.35 11.31
CA GLU A 134 0.21 -7.07 11.25
C GLU A 134 1.10 -8.22 11.74
N ALA A 135 0.65 -8.97 12.76
CA ALA A 135 1.45 -10.05 13.34
C ALA A 135 1.73 -11.20 12.34
N TYR A 136 0.79 -11.47 11.44
CA TYR A 136 0.96 -12.48 10.40
C TYR A 136 2.09 -12.13 9.43
N PHE A 137 2.27 -10.85 9.14
CA PHE A 137 3.26 -10.36 8.20
C PHE A 137 4.58 -9.98 8.88
N ALA A 138 4.53 -9.46 10.11
CA ALA A 138 5.72 -9.15 10.89
C ALA A 138 6.58 -10.39 11.19
N HIS A 139 5.95 -11.58 11.22
CA HIS A 139 6.65 -12.86 11.37
C HIS A 139 7.38 -13.30 10.10
N THR A 140 7.09 -12.72 8.94
CA THR A 140 7.59 -13.16 7.63
C THR A 140 8.90 -12.44 7.28
N PRO A 141 10.04 -13.16 7.19
CA PRO A 141 11.30 -12.59 6.70
C PRO A 141 11.16 -12.07 5.26
N GLY A 142 11.77 -10.93 4.98
CA GLY A 142 11.74 -10.30 3.64
C GLY A 142 10.70 -9.19 3.49
N LEU A 143 9.81 -9.01 4.46
CA LEU A 143 8.83 -7.92 4.48
C LEU A 143 9.20 -6.85 5.51
N LYS A 144 8.85 -5.61 5.20
CA LYS A 144 8.80 -4.52 6.18
C LYS A 144 7.34 -4.21 6.50
N VAL A 145 6.99 -4.17 7.77
CA VAL A 145 5.64 -3.88 8.24
C VAL A 145 5.67 -2.58 9.02
N VAL A 146 4.85 -1.63 8.63
CA VAL A 146 4.84 -0.27 9.18
C VAL A 146 3.42 0.15 9.56
N ILE A 147 3.27 0.71 10.77
CA ILE A 147 2.00 1.26 11.27
C ILE A 147 2.29 2.65 11.83
N PRO A 148 1.90 3.74 11.15
CA PRO A 148 2.14 5.09 11.62
C PRO A 148 1.13 5.50 12.70
N ARG A 149 1.55 6.41 13.59
CA ARG A 149 0.66 6.97 14.61
C ARG A 149 0.16 8.38 14.29
N GLY A 150 0.98 9.22 13.72
CA GLY A 150 0.65 10.62 13.49
C GLY A 150 0.92 11.08 12.05
N PRO A 151 0.35 12.22 11.63
CA PRO A 151 0.41 12.68 10.24
C PRO A 151 1.83 12.84 9.66
N ALA A 152 2.72 13.50 10.40
CA ALA A 152 4.10 13.70 9.94
C ALA A 152 4.85 12.36 9.80
N MET A 153 4.63 11.45 10.76
CA MET A 153 5.19 10.10 10.72
C MET A 153 4.60 9.29 9.57
N ALA A 154 3.29 9.37 9.35
CA ALA A 154 2.63 8.66 8.24
C ALA A 154 3.20 9.07 6.89
N LYS A 155 3.33 10.38 6.64
CA LYS A 155 3.94 10.88 5.40
C LYS A 155 5.38 10.41 5.22
N GLY A 156 6.22 10.57 6.24
CA GLY A 156 7.63 10.20 6.18
C GLY A 156 7.84 8.70 5.99
N LEU A 157 7.13 7.88 6.77
CA LEU A 157 7.24 6.43 6.68
C LEU A 157 6.68 5.87 5.36
N LEU A 158 5.56 6.43 4.86
CA LEU A 158 5.02 6.01 3.57
C LEU A 158 5.99 6.32 2.43
N LEU A 159 6.57 7.51 2.39
CA LEU A 159 7.61 7.85 1.42
C LEU A 159 8.85 6.94 1.56
N SER A 160 9.21 6.57 2.78
CA SER A 160 10.31 5.63 3.01
C SER A 160 9.97 4.24 2.48
N CYS A 161 8.75 3.74 2.69
CA CYS A 161 8.29 2.46 2.13
C CYS A 161 8.31 2.48 0.60
N ILE A 162 7.77 3.53 -0.02
CA ILE A 162 7.71 3.66 -1.49
C ILE A 162 9.11 3.65 -2.12
N ARG A 163 10.09 4.22 -1.43
CA ARG A 163 11.49 4.30 -1.88
C ARG A 163 12.36 3.12 -1.47
N ASP A 164 11.82 2.23 -0.67
CA ASP A 164 12.56 1.06 -0.17
C ASP A 164 12.79 0.04 -1.29
N LYS A 165 13.88 -0.68 -1.18
CA LYS A 165 14.24 -1.77 -2.11
C LYS A 165 13.81 -3.15 -1.61
N ASN A 166 12.90 -3.17 -0.63
CA ASN A 166 12.23 -4.38 -0.14
C ASN A 166 10.72 -4.13 -0.06
N PRO A 167 9.90 -5.15 -0.29
CA PRO A 167 8.45 -4.98 -0.23
C PRO A 167 8.00 -4.55 1.17
N CYS A 168 7.14 -3.56 1.20
CA CYS A 168 6.61 -2.95 2.42
C CYS A 168 5.10 -3.17 2.51
N ILE A 169 4.60 -3.44 3.72
CA ILE A 169 3.18 -3.35 4.05
C ILE A 169 3.00 -2.15 4.97
N PHE A 170 2.18 -1.21 4.55
CA PHE A 170 1.88 0.01 5.28
C PHE A 170 0.43 -0.05 5.78
N PHE A 171 0.26 -0.36 7.06
CA PHE A 171 -1.05 -0.44 7.69
C PHE A 171 -1.48 0.92 8.23
N GLU A 172 -2.67 1.36 7.86
CA GLU A 172 -3.23 2.68 8.14
C GLU A 172 -4.30 2.60 9.22
N PRO A 173 -4.04 3.09 10.45
CA PRO A 173 -5.05 3.09 11.50
C PRO A 173 -6.25 3.94 11.11
N LYS A 174 -7.38 3.32 10.78
CA LYS A 174 -8.59 4.01 10.31
C LYS A 174 -9.10 5.08 11.27
N ILE A 175 -9.03 4.80 12.57
CA ILE A 175 -9.49 5.73 13.61
C ILE A 175 -8.71 7.05 13.63
N LEU A 176 -7.51 7.07 13.05
CA LEU A 176 -6.63 8.24 13.03
C LEU A 176 -6.70 9.05 11.74
N TYR A 177 -7.51 8.65 10.76
CA TYR A 177 -7.57 9.34 9.46
C TYR A 177 -8.02 10.79 9.57
N ARG A 178 -8.91 11.14 10.56
CA ARG A 178 -9.52 12.47 10.72
C ARG A 178 -9.34 13.00 12.14
#